data_3e0b7a0bb5a749b9465cfb87df9425bc
#
_entry.id   3e0b7a0bb5a749b9465cfb87df9425bc
#
_cell.length_a   1.000
_cell.length_b   1.000
_cell.length_c   1.000
_cell.angle_alpha   90.00
_cell.angle_beta   90.00
_cell.angle_gamma   90.00
#
_symmetry.space_group_name_H-M   'P 1'
#
loop_
_entity.id
_entity.type
_entity.pdbx_description
1 polymer ?
#
loop_
_entity_poly.entity_id
_entity_poly.type
_entity_poly.pdbx_seq_one_letter_code
_entity_poly.pdbx_strand_id
1 'polypeptide(L)'
;MKKEYIIYKLSEDMKNATRIENELFKKFDVKRGLRNEDGTGVLVGLTKIGNVVGYERIPGGGLKPIPGKLFYRGYDLEDLAHSIIKEKRFGFEEVANLLLSGHLPDKEELASFCELINDNTPLEQKTKMNIIELEGNNIMNILARSVLEMYRFDPQADDTSRDNLMRQSIDLISKFPTIIAYAYNMLRHATYGRSLHIRHPREKLSIAENFLYMLKKDYTELDARTLDLLLVLQAEHGGGNNSTFTVRVVSSSRTDTYSAIAAGIGSLKGPLHGGANIQVADMFHHLQENIKDWTNVDEIDTYFTRMLNKEAYDKSGLIYGIGHAVYTISDPRAILLKELARDLAKEKGKEEEFAFLELLEERAIAMFGKIKNNGKTVSSNIDFYSGFVYEMIGLPQEIFTPLFAMARIVGWCAHRNEELNFEGKRIIRPAYKNVLEELEYVPLKQR
;
A
#
# COMPACT_ATOMS: atom_id res chain seq x y z
N MET A 1 12.10 0.71 -39.66
CA MET A 1 13.19 1.70 -39.79
C MET A 1 12.71 3.17 -39.71
N LYS A 2 11.90 3.69 -40.66
CA LYS A 2 11.51 5.11 -40.61
C LYS A 2 10.71 5.50 -39.36
N LYS A 3 9.77 4.65 -38.92
CA LYS A 3 8.92 4.88 -37.73
C LYS A 3 9.73 4.81 -36.45
N GLU A 4 10.59 3.84 -36.30
CA GLU A 4 11.47 3.65 -35.13
C GLU A 4 12.47 4.81 -34.99
N TYR A 5 13.03 5.27 -36.12
CA TYR A 5 13.91 6.43 -36.13
C TYR A 5 13.21 7.72 -35.68
N ILE A 6 11.96 7.95 -36.10
CA ILE A 6 11.16 9.09 -35.66
C ILE A 6 10.90 9.01 -34.15
N ILE A 7 10.51 7.82 -33.65
CA ILE A 7 10.28 7.59 -32.21
C ILE A 7 11.56 7.85 -31.41
N TYR A 8 12.71 7.34 -31.89
CA TYR A 8 14.00 7.57 -31.25
C TYR A 8 14.34 9.07 -31.18
N LYS A 9 14.21 9.80 -32.31
CA LYS A 9 14.45 11.25 -32.35
C LYS A 9 13.56 12.01 -31.38
N LEU A 10 12.26 11.74 -31.38
CA LEU A 10 11.30 12.36 -30.45
C LEU A 10 11.63 12.04 -29.00
N SER A 11 12.15 10.84 -28.69
CA SER A 11 12.58 10.45 -27.35
C SER A 11 13.79 11.24 -26.88
N GLU A 12 14.79 11.48 -27.76
CA GLU A 12 15.95 12.30 -27.41
C GLU A 12 15.55 13.78 -27.23
N ASP A 13 14.69 14.30 -28.10
CA ASP A 13 14.14 15.65 -27.95
C ASP A 13 13.36 15.81 -26.63
N MET A 14 12.52 14.81 -26.27
CA MET A 14 11.79 14.78 -25.01
C MET A 14 12.71 14.79 -23.79
N LYS A 15 13.81 14.02 -23.82
CA LYS A 15 14.80 13.97 -22.73
C LYS A 15 15.37 15.36 -22.42
N ASN A 16 15.68 16.14 -23.45
CA ASN A 16 16.19 17.50 -23.30
C ASN A 16 15.08 18.48 -22.87
N ALA A 17 13.90 18.37 -23.48
CA ALA A 17 12.77 19.27 -23.22
C ALA A 17 12.17 19.10 -21.79
N THR A 18 12.32 17.92 -21.18
CA THR A 18 11.78 17.65 -19.83
C THR A 18 12.81 17.82 -18.71
N ARG A 19 14.05 18.16 -19.04
CA ARG A 19 15.10 18.36 -18.04
C ARG A 19 14.89 19.68 -17.30
N ILE A 20 14.75 19.59 -15.97
CA ILE A 20 14.68 20.75 -15.07
C ILE A 20 15.86 20.67 -14.10
N GLU A 21 16.67 21.75 -14.06
CA GLU A 21 17.84 21.82 -13.20
C GLU A 21 17.43 21.87 -11.71
N ASN A 22 18.15 21.11 -10.88
CA ASN A 22 17.81 21.00 -9.45
C ASN A 22 17.89 22.34 -8.69
N GLU A 23 18.76 23.26 -9.13
CA GLU A 23 18.90 24.60 -8.54
C GLU A 23 17.62 25.42 -8.65
N LEU A 24 16.79 25.21 -9.68
CA LEU A 24 15.54 25.92 -9.88
C LEU A 24 14.53 25.59 -8.78
N PHE A 25 14.53 24.36 -8.24
CA PHE A 25 13.64 24.00 -7.13
C PHE A 25 13.97 24.83 -5.87
N LYS A 26 15.24 25.05 -5.57
CA LYS A 26 15.67 25.93 -4.48
C LYS A 26 15.39 27.41 -4.78
N LYS A 27 15.74 27.87 -6.00
CA LYS A 27 15.52 29.24 -6.43
C LYS A 27 14.06 29.71 -6.28
N PHE A 28 13.12 28.84 -6.57
CA PHE A 28 11.69 29.14 -6.52
C PHE A 28 10.99 28.61 -5.26
N ASP A 29 11.74 28.11 -4.27
CA ASP A 29 11.21 27.51 -3.03
C ASP A 29 10.14 26.41 -3.29
N VAL A 30 10.38 25.59 -4.33
CA VAL A 30 9.45 24.52 -4.72
C VAL A 30 9.56 23.34 -3.76
N LYS A 31 8.45 22.99 -3.13
CA LYS A 31 8.34 21.83 -2.24
C LYS A 31 8.19 20.54 -3.06
N ARG A 32 9.30 20.07 -3.64
CA ARG A 32 9.30 18.89 -4.51
C ARG A 32 8.79 17.66 -3.76
N GLY A 33 7.82 16.94 -4.36
CA GLY A 33 7.17 15.81 -3.73
C GLY A 33 6.34 16.18 -2.49
N LEU A 34 5.92 17.45 -2.37
CA LEU A 34 5.22 18.00 -1.20
C LEU A 34 6.00 17.79 0.11
N ARG A 35 7.34 18.00 0.06
CA ARG A 35 8.25 17.92 1.20
C ARG A 35 8.93 19.27 1.46
N ASN A 36 8.99 19.63 2.76
CA ASN A 36 9.79 20.74 3.24
C ASN A 36 11.30 20.36 3.22
N GLU A 37 12.17 21.34 3.35
CA GLU A 37 13.62 21.09 3.38
C GLU A 37 14.08 20.21 4.55
N ASP A 38 13.38 20.28 5.69
CA ASP A 38 13.61 19.41 6.86
C ASP A 38 13.12 17.97 6.64
N GLY A 39 12.51 17.67 5.49
CA GLY A 39 11.97 16.37 5.14
C GLY A 39 10.55 16.10 5.63
N THR A 40 9.90 17.06 6.32
CA THR A 40 8.49 16.93 6.72
C THR A 40 7.55 17.11 5.54
N GLY A 41 6.32 16.55 5.67
CA GLY A 41 5.28 16.76 4.67
C GLY A 41 4.73 18.19 4.70
N VAL A 42 4.44 18.75 3.52
CA VAL A 42 3.68 19.99 3.41
C VAL A 42 2.25 19.74 3.87
N LEU A 43 1.74 20.56 4.79
CA LEU A 43 0.35 20.45 5.26
C LEU A 43 -0.59 20.97 4.16
N VAL A 44 -1.33 20.05 3.54
CA VAL A 44 -2.22 20.35 2.39
C VAL A 44 -3.70 20.09 2.67
N GLY A 45 -4.06 19.51 3.82
CA GLY A 45 -5.43 19.18 4.16
C GLY A 45 -5.61 18.80 5.63
N LEU A 46 -6.85 18.61 6.01
CA LEU A 46 -7.28 18.14 7.33
C LEU A 46 -8.01 16.81 7.18
N THR A 47 -7.91 15.95 8.19
CA THR A 47 -8.62 14.66 8.24
C THR A 47 -8.96 14.27 9.67
N LYS A 48 -10.07 13.55 9.83
CA LYS A 48 -10.46 12.88 11.08
C LYS A 48 -10.27 11.35 11.02
N ILE A 49 -9.67 10.82 9.92
CA ILE A 49 -9.63 9.38 9.66
C ILE A 49 -8.39 8.75 10.27
N GLY A 50 -7.20 9.18 9.86
CA GLY A 50 -5.95 8.62 10.33
C GLY A 50 -4.97 9.70 10.77
N ASN A 51 -4.16 9.40 11.79
CA ASN A 51 -3.09 10.27 12.24
C ASN A 51 -1.79 9.48 12.35
N VAL A 52 -0.77 9.91 11.60
CA VAL A 52 0.56 9.29 11.51
C VAL A 52 1.55 10.19 12.24
N VAL A 53 2.08 9.74 13.35
CA VAL A 53 2.93 10.53 14.25
C VAL A 53 4.30 9.89 14.39
N GLY A 54 5.37 10.59 14.06
CA GLY A 54 6.77 10.15 14.23
C GLY A 54 7.67 11.25 14.83
N TYR A 55 7.10 12.42 15.10
CA TYR A 55 7.79 13.59 15.62
C TYR A 55 6.92 14.36 16.59
N GLU A 56 7.53 14.99 17.61
CA GLU A 56 6.92 16.03 18.43
C GLU A 56 7.55 17.39 18.13
N ARG A 57 6.76 18.46 18.25
CA ARG A 57 7.27 19.84 18.12
C ARG A 57 7.91 20.28 19.41
N ILE A 58 9.15 20.79 19.33
CA ILE A 58 9.87 21.32 20.48
C ILE A 58 9.47 22.79 20.70
N PRO A 59 9.21 23.22 21.96
CA PRO A 59 9.07 24.64 22.28
C PRO A 59 10.27 25.43 21.79
N GLY A 60 10.04 26.50 21.02
CA GLY A 60 11.14 27.29 20.43
C GLY A 60 11.52 26.91 18.99
N GLY A 61 10.89 25.89 18.43
CA GLY A 61 11.09 25.44 17.03
C GLY A 61 11.88 24.16 16.89
N GLY A 62 11.63 23.45 15.80
CA GLY A 62 12.25 22.15 15.51
C GLY A 62 11.34 20.96 15.81
N LEU A 63 11.82 19.79 15.38
CA LEU A 63 11.13 18.51 15.51
C LEU A 63 12.06 17.52 16.22
N LYS A 64 11.50 16.82 17.20
CA LYS A 64 12.19 15.71 17.88
C LYS A 64 11.57 14.41 17.43
N PRO A 65 12.35 13.47 16.89
CA PRO A 65 11.85 12.13 16.60
C PRO A 65 11.33 11.45 17.86
N ILE A 66 10.20 10.76 17.73
CA ILE A 66 9.60 9.93 18.78
C ILE A 66 9.26 8.55 18.20
N PRO A 67 9.05 7.51 19.03
CA PRO A 67 8.48 6.25 18.56
C PRO A 67 7.22 6.50 17.74
N GLY A 68 7.11 5.83 16.59
CA GLY A 68 5.99 6.00 15.68
C GLY A 68 4.66 5.62 16.33
N LYS A 69 3.62 6.39 16.02
CA LYS A 69 2.23 6.07 16.39
C LYS A 69 1.31 6.21 15.20
N LEU A 70 0.32 5.37 15.16
CA LEU A 70 -0.73 5.41 14.14
C LEU A 70 -2.09 5.33 14.83
N PHE A 71 -2.97 6.27 14.50
CA PHE A 71 -4.31 6.33 15.06
C PHE A 71 -5.34 6.17 13.96
N TYR A 72 -6.35 5.33 14.20
CA TYR A 72 -7.54 5.20 13.37
C TYR A 72 -8.72 5.87 14.09
N ARG A 73 -9.25 6.95 13.54
CA ARG A 73 -10.34 7.72 14.16
C ARG A 73 -10.07 8.12 15.64
N GLY A 74 -8.79 8.32 15.99
CA GLY A 74 -8.36 8.68 17.34
C GLY A 74 -8.00 7.51 18.25
N TYR A 75 -8.28 6.26 17.87
CA TYR A 75 -7.85 5.06 18.59
C TYR A 75 -6.42 4.68 18.19
N ASP A 76 -5.58 4.39 19.17
CA ASP A 76 -4.22 3.91 18.90
C ASP A 76 -4.28 2.52 18.24
N LEU A 77 -3.55 2.33 17.14
CA LEU A 77 -3.50 1.06 16.42
C LEU A 77 -2.94 -0.08 17.26
N GLU A 78 -1.98 0.22 18.16
CA GLU A 78 -1.40 -0.78 19.06
C GLU A 78 -2.47 -1.33 20.00
N ASP A 79 -3.30 -0.46 20.58
CA ASP A 79 -4.40 -0.88 21.46
C ASP A 79 -5.43 -1.74 20.73
N LEU A 80 -5.81 -1.32 19.51
CA LEU A 80 -6.74 -2.09 18.65
C LEU A 80 -6.17 -3.49 18.33
N ALA A 81 -4.92 -3.55 17.88
CA ALA A 81 -4.28 -4.79 17.48
C ALA A 81 -4.08 -5.75 18.68
N HIS A 82 -3.61 -5.25 19.81
CA HIS A 82 -3.43 -6.05 21.03
C HIS A 82 -4.74 -6.60 21.57
N SER A 83 -5.84 -5.83 21.50
CA SER A 83 -7.19 -6.32 21.86
C SER A 83 -7.61 -7.48 20.94
N ILE A 84 -7.47 -7.31 19.62
CA ILE A 84 -7.79 -8.34 18.63
C ILE A 84 -6.99 -9.63 18.87
N ILE A 85 -5.66 -9.49 19.08
CA ILE A 85 -4.76 -10.63 19.33
C ILE A 85 -5.14 -11.34 20.65
N LYS A 86 -5.33 -10.59 21.74
CA LYS A 86 -5.66 -11.13 23.06
C LYS A 86 -6.99 -11.89 23.07
N GLU A 87 -7.99 -11.37 22.37
CA GLU A 87 -9.32 -11.96 22.26
C GLU A 87 -9.39 -13.09 21.22
N LYS A 88 -8.31 -13.28 20.45
CA LYS A 88 -8.21 -14.29 19.38
C LYS A 88 -9.35 -14.21 18.36
N ARG A 89 -9.75 -13.00 18.00
CA ARG A 89 -10.86 -12.73 17.07
C ARG A 89 -10.36 -12.12 15.74
N PHE A 90 -11.25 -12.02 14.78
CA PHE A 90 -11.04 -11.24 13.56
C PHE A 90 -11.40 -9.79 13.85
N GLY A 91 -10.59 -8.86 13.34
CA GLY A 91 -10.71 -7.44 13.63
C GLY A 91 -10.84 -6.54 12.42
N PHE A 92 -10.65 -7.07 11.21
CA PHE A 92 -10.64 -6.21 10.03
C PHE A 92 -11.99 -5.57 9.74
N GLU A 93 -13.10 -6.31 9.90
CA GLU A 93 -14.46 -5.78 9.72
C GLU A 93 -14.79 -4.70 10.77
N GLU A 94 -14.35 -4.89 12.02
CA GLU A 94 -14.48 -3.86 13.07
C GLU A 94 -13.73 -2.57 12.70
N VAL A 95 -12.49 -2.69 12.23
CA VAL A 95 -11.69 -1.55 11.78
C VAL A 95 -12.27 -0.91 10.53
N ALA A 96 -12.83 -1.69 9.62
CA ALA A 96 -13.53 -1.18 8.44
C ALA A 96 -14.77 -0.36 8.85
N ASN A 97 -15.57 -0.88 9.78
CA ASN A 97 -16.69 -0.13 10.34
C ASN A 97 -16.21 1.17 11.00
N LEU A 98 -15.22 1.09 11.89
CA LEU A 98 -14.65 2.27 12.57
C LEU A 98 -14.20 3.35 11.59
N LEU A 99 -13.44 2.99 10.56
CA LEU A 99 -12.91 3.95 9.58
C LEU A 99 -14.02 4.62 8.76
N LEU A 100 -15.07 3.87 8.42
CA LEU A 100 -16.20 4.39 7.64
C LEU A 100 -17.17 5.21 8.50
N SER A 101 -17.61 4.69 9.64
CA SER A 101 -18.64 5.29 10.51
C SER A 101 -18.09 6.35 11.45
N GLY A 102 -16.84 6.18 11.91
CA GLY A 102 -16.17 7.09 12.86
C GLY A 102 -16.28 6.70 14.32
N HIS A 103 -16.90 5.56 14.65
CA HIS A 103 -16.98 5.02 16.01
C HIS A 103 -16.75 3.50 16.01
N LEU A 104 -16.31 2.96 17.16
CA LEU A 104 -16.20 1.50 17.33
C LEU A 104 -17.61 0.91 17.44
N PRO A 105 -17.94 -0.11 16.64
CA PRO A 105 -19.24 -0.76 16.69
C PRO A 105 -19.40 -1.54 18.00
N ASP A 106 -20.61 -1.59 18.53
CA ASP A 106 -20.98 -2.60 19.52
C ASP A 106 -21.15 -3.98 18.85
N LYS A 107 -21.49 -5.01 19.66
CA LYS A 107 -21.60 -6.39 19.14
C LYS A 107 -22.70 -6.56 18.09
N GLU A 108 -23.83 -5.88 18.25
CA GLU A 108 -24.97 -5.97 17.33
C GLU A 108 -24.67 -5.21 16.04
N GLU A 109 -24.07 -4.03 16.15
CA GLU A 109 -23.61 -3.24 15.02
C GLU A 109 -22.54 -3.99 14.21
N LEU A 110 -21.54 -4.58 14.88
CA LEU A 110 -20.50 -5.37 14.22
C LEU A 110 -21.09 -6.61 13.53
N ALA A 111 -21.99 -7.33 14.18
CA ALA A 111 -22.64 -8.51 13.58
C ALA A 111 -23.43 -8.11 12.32
N SER A 112 -24.19 -7.02 12.39
CA SER A 112 -24.96 -6.49 11.25
C SER A 112 -24.04 -6.03 10.11
N PHE A 113 -22.91 -5.41 10.44
CA PHE A 113 -21.92 -5.01 9.45
C PHE A 113 -21.25 -6.20 8.77
N CYS A 114 -20.87 -7.23 9.54
CA CYS A 114 -20.32 -8.47 9.00
C CYS A 114 -21.32 -9.18 8.07
N GLU A 115 -22.60 -9.23 8.43
CA GLU A 115 -23.65 -9.79 7.59
C GLU A 115 -23.77 -9.00 6.28
N LEU A 116 -23.78 -7.68 6.35
CA LEU A 116 -23.83 -6.80 5.17
C LEU A 116 -22.62 -7.00 4.25
N ILE A 117 -21.41 -7.13 4.80
CA ILE A 117 -20.21 -7.45 4.03
C ILE A 117 -20.33 -8.81 3.33
N ASN A 118 -20.78 -9.84 4.07
CA ASN A 118 -20.95 -11.18 3.51
C ASN A 118 -21.97 -11.22 2.37
N ASP A 119 -23.09 -10.54 2.51
CA ASP A 119 -24.14 -10.48 1.49
C ASP A 119 -23.65 -9.81 0.19
N ASN A 120 -22.72 -8.84 0.30
CA ASN A 120 -22.15 -8.14 -0.83
C ASN A 120 -20.87 -8.78 -1.41
N THR A 121 -20.31 -9.79 -0.76
CA THR A 121 -19.05 -10.46 -1.20
C THR A 121 -19.18 -11.22 -2.53
N PRO A 122 -20.30 -11.89 -2.88
CA PRO A 122 -20.44 -12.57 -4.15
C PRO A 122 -20.44 -11.59 -5.33
N LEU A 123 -19.64 -11.90 -6.35
CA LEU A 123 -19.66 -11.15 -7.60
C LEU A 123 -20.86 -11.52 -8.46
N GLU A 124 -21.39 -10.54 -9.16
CA GLU A 124 -22.36 -10.78 -10.23
C GLU A 124 -21.78 -11.64 -11.35
N GLN A 125 -22.63 -12.43 -12.00
CA GLN A 125 -22.20 -13.37 -13.04
C GLN A 125 -21.41 -12.69 -14.17
N LYS A 126 -21.82 -11.49 -14.60
CA LYS A 126 -21.13 -10.74 -15.65
C LYS A 126 -19.73 -10.29 -15.20
N THR A 127 -19.60 -9.78 -13.99
CA THR A 127 -18.29 -9.39 -13.41
C THR A 127 -17.36 -10.59 -13.31
N LYS A 128 -17.86 -11.76 -12.89
CA LYS A 128 -17.08 -13.02 -12.89
C LYS A 128 -16.55 -13.36 -14.27
N MET A 129 -17.43 -13.35 -15.27
CA MET A 129 -17.05 -13.68 -16.65
C MET A 129 -16.02 -12.67 -17.20
N ASN A 130 -16.21 -11.39 -16.94
CA ASN A 130 -15.26 -10.37 -17.38
C ASN A 130 -13.86 -10.58 -16.75
N ILE A 131 -13.78 -10.90 -15.45
CA ILE A 131 -12.49 -11.21 -14.82
C ILE A 131 -11.83 -12.44 -15.46
N ILE A 132 -12.62 -13.46 -15.80
CA ILE A 132 -12.14 -14.67 -16.47
C ILE A 132 -11.63 -14.36 -17.89
N GLU A 133 -12.25 -13.43 -18.61
CA GLU A 133 -11.86 -13.00 -19.94
C GLU A 133 -10.75 -11.93 -19.96
N LEU A 134 -10.49 -11.28 -18.80
CA LEU A 134 -9.45 -10.26 -18.69
C LEU A 134 -8.06 -10.91 -18.78
N GLU A 135 -7.47 -10.89 -19.96
CA GLU A 135 -6.07 -11.27 -20.12
C GLU A 135 -5.13 -10.24 -19.46
N GLY A 136 -4.07 -10.74 -18.85
CA GLY A 136 -3.03 -9.91 -18.24
C GLY A 136 -2.18 -10.68 -17.25
N ASN A 137 -0.97 -10.17 -17.05
CA ASN A 137 0.04 -10.75 -16.14
C ASN A 137 0.20 -9.97 -14.84
N ASN A 138 -0.69 -9.01 -14.56
CA ASN A 138 -0.57 -8.14 -13.38
C ASN A 138 -1.94 -7.97 -12.71
N ILE A 139 -2.07 -8.53 -11.51
CA ILE A 139 -3.35 -8.56 -10.77
C ILE A 139 -3.82 -7.14 -10.40
N MET A 140 -2.92 -6.21 -10.07
CA MET A 140 -3.30 -4.82 -9.80
C MET A 140 -3.92 -4.13 -11.03
N ASN A 141 -3.45 -4.46 -12.23
CA ASN A 141 -4.06 -3.94 -13.46
C ASN A 141 -5.44 -4.57 -13.69
N ILE A 142 -5.57 -5.88 -13.46
CA ILE A 142 -6.87 -6.57 -13.54
C ILE A 142 -7.84 -5.98 -12.52
N LEU A 143 -7.40 -5.76 -11.27
CA LEU A 143 -8.21 -5.17 -10.20
C LEU A 143 -8.73 -3.77 -10.61
N ALA A 144 -7.86 -2.90 -11.14
CA ALA A 144 -8.27 -1.56 -11.59
C ALA A 144 -9.31 -1.61 -12.71
N ARG A 145 -9.13 -2.50 -13.70
CA ARG A 145 -10.10 -2.71 -14.79
C ARG A 145 -11.41 -3.25 -14.27
N SER A 146 -11.38 -4.20 -13.34
CA SER A 146 -12.58 -4.76 -12.72
C SER A 146 -13.36 -3.72 -11.92
N VAL A 147 -12.66 -2.84 -11.19
CA VAL A 147 -13.30 -1.72 -10.48
C VAL A 147 -13.97 -0.75 -11.46
N LEU A 148 -13.30 -0.38 -12.56
CA LEU A 148 -13.91 0.48 -13.57
C LEU A 148 -15.11 -0.20 -14.27
N GLU A 149 -15.09 -1.51 -14.44
CA GLU A 149 -16.21 -2.27 -15.00
C GLU A 149 -17.44 -2.26 -14.07
N MET A 150 -17.24 -2.20 -12.74
CA MET A 150 -18.35 -2.10 -11.78
C MET A 150 -19.21 -0.85 -12.00
N TYR A 151 -18.64 0.25 -12.51
CA TYR A 151 -19.37 1.45 -12.90
C TYR A 151 -20.56 1.14 -13.82
N ARG A 152 -20.34 0.26 -14.80
CA ARG A 152 -21.37 -0.11 -15.79
C ARG A 152 -22.60 -0.77 -15.18
N PHE A 153 -22.43 -1.45 -14.05
CA PHE A 153 -23.48 -2.22 -13.39
C PHE A 153 -24.14 -1.46 -12.25
N ASP A 154 -23.61 -0.31 -11.85
CA ASP A 154 -24.19 0.54 -10.81
C ASP A 154 -25.09 1.62 -11.44
N PRO A 155 -26.44 1.52 -11.31
CA PRO A 155 -27.34 2.54 -11.86
C PRO A 155 -27.22 3.91 -11.22
N GLN A 156 -26.53 4.00 -10.07
CA GLN A 156 -26.28 5.22 -9.33
C GLN A 156 -24.77 5.55 -9.25
N ALA A 157 -24.00 5.16 -10.25
CA ALA A 157 -22.54 5.29 -10.27
C ALA A 157 -22.06 6.72 -10.00
N ASP A 158 -22.73 7.71 -10.58
CA ASP A 158 -22.39 9.15 -10.47
C ASP A 158 -23.03 9.87 -9.25
N ASP A 159 -23.91 9.19 -8.50
CA ASP A 159 -24.51 9.77 -7.32
C ASP A 159 -23.51 9.85 -6.16
N THR A 160 -23.19 11.07 -5.73
CA THR A 160 -22.28 11.37 -4.62
C THR A 160 -23.02 11.70 -3.32
N SER A 161 -24.28 11.27 -3.17
CA SER A 161 -24.99 11.33 -1.88
C SER A 161 -24.30 10.44 -0.84
N ARG A 162 -24.44 10.79 0.44
CA ARG A 162 -23.80 10.05 1.54
C ARG A 162 -24.20 8.59 1.57
N ASP A 163 -25.47 8.31 1.38
CA ASP A 163 -26.00 6.94 1.42
C ASP A 163 -25.43 6.11 0.27
N ASN A 164 -25.36 6.68 -0.93
CA ASN A 164 -24.79 5.99 -2.09
C ASN A 164 -23.29 5.82 -1.97
N LEU A 165 -22.55 6.81 -1.47
CA LEU A 165 -21.11 6.66 -1.19
C LEU A 165 -20.82 5.54 -0.18
N MET A 166 -21.65 5.41 0.87
CA MET A 166 -21.52 4.32 1.83
C MET A 166 -21.83 2.97 1.18
N ARG A 167 -22.92 2.87 0.41
CA ARG A 167 -23.25 1.65 -0.35
C ARG A 167 -22.11 1.23 -1.27
N GLN A 168 -21.56 2.15 -2.06
CA GLN A 168 -20.44 1.87 -2.96
C GLN A 168 -19.17 1.47 -2.20
N SER A 169 -18.91 2.07 -1.03
CA SER A 169 -17.78 1.72 -0.17
C SER A 169 -17.90 0.28 0.33
N ILE A 170 -19.06 -0.12 0.83
CA ILE A 170 -19.34 -1.49 1.29
C ILE A 170 -19.20 -2.47 0.14
N ASP A 171 -19.76 -2.16 -1.01
CA ASP A 171 -19.70 -3.01 -2.21
C ASP A 171 -18.24 -3.26 -2.65
N LEU A 172 -17.42 -2.23 -2.71
CA LEU A 172 -16.00 -2.34 -3.05
C LEU A 172 -15.20 -3.15 -2.01
N ILE A 173 -15.37 -2.85 -0.72
CA ILE A 173 -14.68 -3.56 0.37
C ILE A 173 -15.02 -5.05 0.33
N SER A 174 -16.29 -5.39 0.15
CA SER A 174 -16.75 -6.77 0.09
C SER A 174 -16.24 -7.53 -1.13
N LYS A 175 -16.13 -6.87 -2.29
CA LYS A 175 -15.81 -7.52 -3.58
C LYS A 175 -14.32 -7.61 -3.89
N PHE A 176 -13.47 -6.75 -3.31
CA PHE A 176 -12.02 -6.77 -3.56
C PHE A 176 -11.39 -8.14 -3.33
N PRO A 177 -11.66 -8.84 -2.21
CA PRO A 177 -11.11 -10.18 -1.98
C PRO A 177 -11.45 -11.16 -3.09
N THR A 178 -12.71 -11.16 -3.54
CA THR A 178 -13.19 -12.07 -4.57
C THR A 178 -12.58 -11.74 -5.94
N ILE A 179 -12.50 -10.46 -6.32
CA ILE A 179 -11.86 -10.02 -7.56
C ILE A 179 -10.39 -10.46 -7.60
N ILE A 180 -9.64 -10.23 -6.51
CA ILE A 180 -8.22 -10.58 -6.41
C ILE A 180 -8.01 -12.09 -6.49
N ALA A 181 -8.82 -12.86 -5.76
CA ALA A 181 -8.73 -14.32 -5.77
C ALA A 181 -9.03 -14.90 -7.17
N TYR A 182 -10.02 -14.39 -7.86
CA TYR A 182 -10.38 -14.84 -9.21
C TYR A 182 -9.31 -14.43 -10.22
N ALA A 183 -8.83 -13.19 -10.15
CA ALA A 183 -7.76 -12.71 -11.01
C ALA A 183 -6.47 -13.55 -10.85
N TYR A 184 -6.12 -13.93 -9.63
CA TYR A 184 -4.98 -14.79 -9.37
C TYR A 184 -5.18 -16.20 -9.92
N ASN A 185 -6.34 -16.81 -9.70
CA ASN A 185 -6.61 -18.15 -10.25
C ASN A 185 -6.60 -18.16 -11.78
N MET A 186 -7.08 -17.09 -12.42
CA MET A 186 -6.96 -16.89 -13.87
C MET A 186 -5.51 -16.73 -14.33
N LEU A 187 -4.72 -15.91 -13.64
CA LEU A 187 -3.31 -15.74 -13.91
C LEU A 187 -2.57 -17.09 -13.84
N ARG A 188 -2.81 -17.88 -12.79
CA ARG A 188 -2.22 -19.22 -12.66
C ARG A 188 -2.61 -20.15 -13.80
N HIS A 189 -3.85 -20.13 -14.22
CA HIS A 189 -4.34 -20.93 -15.33
C HIS A 189 -3.66 -20.52 -16.63
N ALA A 190 -3.69 -19.23 -16.96
CA ALA A 190 -3.18 -18.70 -18.21
C ALA A 190 -1.64 -18.76 -18.33
N THR A 191 -0.92 -18.47 -17.24
CA THR A 191 0.54 -18.33 -17.26
C THR A 191 1.25 -19.64 -16.94
N TYR A 192 0.74 -20.40 -15.97
CA TYR A 192 1.43 -21.61 -15.46
C TYR A 192 0.76 -22.91 -15.85
N GLY A 193 -0.28 -22.87 -16.71
CA GLY A 193 -0.98 -24.07 -17.18
C GLY A 193 -1.67 -24.87 -16.05
N ARG A 194 -1.99 -24.24 -14.92
CA ARG A 194 -2.64 -24.90 -13.79
C ARG A 194 -4.14 -25.01 -14.03
N SER A 195 -4.76 -26.05 -13.48
CA SER A 195 -6.23 -26.19 -13.54
C SER A 195 -6.90 -24.97 -12.95
N LEU A 196 -7.92 -24.43 -13.64
CA LEU A 196 -8.71 -23.33 -13.14
C LEU A 196 -9.69 -23.81 -12.05
N HIS A 197 -9.52 -23.27 -10.86
CA HIS A 197 -10.42 -23.53 -9.73
C HIS A 197 -11.03 -22.21 -9.27
N ILE A 198 -12.33 -22.04 -9.51
CA ILE A 198 -13.12 -20.91 -9.03
C ILE A 198 -13.91 -21.37 -7.81
N ARG A 199 -13.54 -20.88 -6.63
CA ARG A 199 -14.29 -21.09 -5.39
C ARG A 199 -15.11 -19.86 -5.06
N HIS A 200 -16.39 -20.07 -4.80
CA HIS A 200 -17.27 -18.99 -4.36
C HIS A 200 -17.04 -18.67 -2.89
N PRO A 201 -17.15 -17.39 -2.48
CA PRO A 201 -17.10 -17.05 -1.06
C PRO A 201 -18.19 -17.82 -0.28
N ARG A 202 -17.91 -18.09 0.99
CA ARG A 202 -18.84 -18.76 1.92
C ARG A 202 -19.44 -17.75 2.87
N GLU A 203 -20.69 -17.93 3.19
CA GLU A 203 -21.37 -17.19 4.25
C GLU A 203 -20.68 -17.42 5.61
N LYS A 204 -20.76 -16.43 6.49
CA LYS A 204 -20.27 -16.48 7.89
C LYS A 204 -18.75 -16.60 8.06
N LEU A 205 -17.96 -16.50 7.00
CA LEU A 205 -16.53 -16.36 7.10
C LEU A 205 -16.15 -14.87 7.09
N SER A 206 -15.09 -14.51 7.84
CA SER A 206 -14.47 -13.19 7.74
C SER A 206 -13.87 -12.95 6.35
N ILE A 207 -13.56 -11.71 6.03
CA ILE A 207 -12.88 -11.33 4.78
C ILE A 207 -11.57 -12.12 4.62
N ALA A 208 -10.77 -12.24 5.69
CA ALA A 208 -9.50 -12.96 5.66
C ALA A 208 -9.69 -14.46 5.42
N GLU A 209 -10.64 -15.10 6.09
CA GLU A 209 -10.96 -16.52 5.90
C GLU A 209 -11.47 -16.79 4.49
N ASN A 210 -12.42 -15.98 4.01
CA ASN A 210 -12.97 -16.11 2.66
C ASN A 210 -11.89 -15.96 1.59
N PHE A 211 -10.99 -15.01 1.76
CA PHE A 211 -9.89 -14.81 0.83
C PHE A 211 -8.99 -16.06 0.77
N LEU A 212 -8.53 -16.58 1.92
CA LEU A 212 -7.71 -17.79 1.96
C LEU A 212 -8.45 -19.02 1.40
N TYR A 213 -9.73 -19.17 1.73
CA TYR A 213 -10.55 -20.24 1.20
C TYR A 213 -10.65 -20.20 -0.34
N MET A 214 -10.86 -19.01 -0.91
CA MET A 214 -10.94 -18.85 -2.37
C MET A 214 -9.62 -19.12 -3.08
N LEU A 215 -8.50 -18.77 -2.45
CA LEU A 215 -7.17 -18.97 -3.03
C LEU A 215 -6.68 -20.40 -2.92
N LYS A 216 -6.60 -20.95 -1.71
CA LYS A 216 -5.88 -22.20 -1.45
C LYS A 216 -6.68 -23.30 -0.78
N LYS A 217 -7.86 -23.02 -0.25
CA LYS A 217 -8.76 -23.93 0.48
C LYS A 217 -8.21 -24.36 1.83
N ASP A 218 -6.98 -24.85 1.89
CA ASP A 218 -6.39 -25.40 3.11
C ASP A 218 -5.57 -24.31 3.81
N TYR A 219 -6.04 -23.86 4.98
CA TYR A 219 -5.41 -22.88 5.84
C TYR A 219 -5.74 -23.18 7.30
N THR A 220 -4.86 -22.74 8.20
CA THR A 220 -5.11 -22.84 9.65
C THR A 220 -5.84 -21.60 10.16
N GLU A 221 -6.43 -21.70 11.35
CA GLU A 221 -7.02 -20.52 12.01
C GLU A 221 -5.97 -19.45 12.28
N LEU A 222 -4.72 -19.83 12.58
CA LEU A 222 -3.63 -18.89 12.74
C LEU A 222 -3.29 -18.17 11.43
N ASP A 223 -3.26 -18.88 10.28
CA ASP A 223 -3.09 -18.25 8.97
C ASP A 223 -4.14 -17.16 8.73
N ALA A 224 -5.41 -17.45 9.03
CA ALA A 224 -6.50 -16.52 8.81
C ALA A 224 -6.43 -15.30 9.75
N ARG A 225 -6.16 -15.51 11.04
CA ARG A 225 -5.98 -14.42 12.00
C ARG A 225 -4.74 -13.57 11.69
N THR A 226 -3.67 -14.19 11.19
CA THR A 226 -2.46 -13.48 10.72
C THR A 226 -2.78 -12.59 9.54
N LEU A 227 -3.50 -13.10 8.55
CA LEU A 227 -3.93 -12.29 7.42
C LEU A 227 -4.86 -11.14 7.85
N ASP A 228 -5.82 -11.43 8.71
CA ASP A 228 -6.75 -10.43 9.25
C ASP A 228 -6.00 -9.27 9.94
N LEU A 229 -5.04 -9.59 10.81
CA LEU A 229 -4.23 -8.55 11.46
C LEU A 229 -3.41 -7.74 10.45
N LEU A 230 -2.84 -8.38 9.43
CA LEU A 230 -2.17 -7.65 8.33
C LEU A 230 -3.10 -6.67 7.63
N LEU A 231 -4.36 -7.06 7.39
CA LEU A 231 -5.36 -6.18 6.82
C LEU A 231 -5.67 -5.00 7.75
N VAL A 232 -5.80 -5.24 9.06
CA VAL A 232 -5.95 -4.18 10.09
C VAL A 232 -4.79 -3.20 10.03
N LEU A 233 -3.53 -3.69 10.05
CA LEU A 233 -2.33 -2.85 10.08
C LEU A 233 -2.15 -2.00 8.80
N GLN A 234 -2.71 -2.43 7.69
CA GLN A 234 -2.56 -1.76 6.39
C GLN A 234 -3.81 -0.97 5.95
N ALA A 235 -4.91 -1.02 6.73
CA ALA A 235 -6.20 -0.42 6.36
C ALA A 235 -6.11 1.08 6.10
N GLU A 236 -5.30 1.82 6.86
CA GLU A 236 -5.17 3.27 6.76
C GLU A 236 -3.73 3.71 7.08
N HIS A 237 -3.29 4.84 6.49
CA HIS A 237 -1.98 5.43 6.79
C HIS A 237 -1.91 6.94 6.47
N GLY A 238 -2.97 7.67 6.81
CA GLY A 238 -3.05 9.11 6.66
C GLY A 238 -3.38 9.61 5.26
N GLY A 239 -3.97 10.79 5.20
CA GLY A 239 -4.41 11.42 3.95
C GLY A 239 -3.27 11.83 3.00
N GLY A 240 -2.04 11.90 3.50
CA GLY A 240 -0.83 12.19 2.71
C GLY A 240 -0.15 10.97 2.10
N ASN A 241 -0.63 9.75 2.37
CA ASN A 241 -0.16 8.56 1.67
C ASN A 241 -0.45 8.69 0.17
N ASN A 242 0.50 8.30 -0.70
CA ASN A 242 0.44 8.61 -2.13
C ASN A 242 -0.87 8.15 -2.80
N SER A 243 -1.31 6.92 -2.57
CA SER A 243 -2.56 6.42 -3.15
C SER A 243 -3.80 7.05 -2.51
N THR A 244 -3.79 7.30 -1.20
CA THR A 244 -4.87 8.00 -0.50
C THR A 244 -5.01 9.44 -0.98
N PHE A 245 -3.87 10.15 -1.14
CA PHE A 245 -3.86 11.51 -1.68
C PHE A 245 -4.34 11.54 -3.13
N THR A 246 -3.96 10.56 -3.95
CA THR A 246 -4.48 10.39 -5.32
C THR A 246 -6.00 10.25 -5.32
N VAL A 247 -6.56 9.40 -4.45
CA VAL A 247 -8.02 9.27 -4.29
C VAL A 247 -8.67 10.59 -3.89
N ARG A 248 -8.09 11.34 -2.94
CA ARG A 248 -8.60 12.67 -2.55
C ARG A 248 -8.54 13.65 -3.72
N VAL A 249 -7.42 13.75 -4.43
CA VAL A 249 -7.27 14.64 -5.59
C VAL A 249 -8.33 14.37 -6.64
N VAL A 250 -8.51 13.10 -7.02
CA VAL A 250 -9.50 12.69 -8.01
C VAL A 250 -10.91 12.91 -7.49
N SER A 251 -11.20 12.61 -6.23
CA SER A 251 -12.50 12.83 -5.59
C SER A 251 -12.88 14.31 -5.52
N SER A 252 -11.89 15.20 -5.37
CA SER A 252 -12.16 16.66 -5.29
C SER A 252 -12.78 17.22 -6.57
N SER A 253 -12.61 16.54 -7.71
CA SER A 253 -13.31 16.86 -8.97
C SER A 253 -14.77 16.38 -9.00
N ARG A 254 -15.19 15.60 -7.98
CA ARG A 254 -16.52 14.99 -7.86
C ARG A 254 -16.84 13.93 -8.92
N THR A 255 -15.84 13.26 -9.45
CA THR A 255 -16.01 12.08 -10.30
C THR A 255 -16.64 10.92 -9.51
N ASP A 256 -17.06 9.88 -10.20
CA ASP A 256 -17.60 8.64 -9.62
C ASP A 256 -16.59 7.92 -8.69
N THR A 257 -17.11 7.01 -7.88
CA THR A 257 -16.29 6.26 -6.90
C THR A 257 -15.32 5.30 -7.58
N TYR A 258 -15.75 4.64 -8.64
CA TYR A 258 -14.94 3.63 -9.33
C TYR A 258 -13.70 4.22 -9.98
N SER A 259 -13.85 5.38 -10.65
CA SER A 259 -12.73 6.14 -11.22
C SER A 259 -11.74 6.61 -10.16
N ALA A 260 -12.23 7.11 -9.02
CA ALA A 260 -11.37 7.56 -7.94
C ALA A 260 -10.58 6.41 -7.29
N ILE A 261 -11.23 5.26 -7.06
CA ILE A 261 -10.58 4.08 -6.51
C ILE A 261 -9.60 3.45 -7.51
N ALA A 262 -9.95 3.37 -8.80
CA ALA A 262 -9.03 2.88 -9.83
C ALA A 262 -7.75 3.73 -9.91
N ALA A 263 -7.85 5.06 -9.73
CA ALA A 263 -6.68 5.94 -9.64
C ALA A 263 -5.81 5.62 -8.41
N GLY A 264 -6.42 5.34 -7.25
CA GLY A 264 -5.74 4.87 -6.04
C GLY A 264 -5.00 3.54 -6.25
N ILE A 265 -5.63 2.59 -6.94
CA ILE A 265 -5.02 1.30 -7.31
C ILE A 265 -3.81 1.54 -8.24
N GLY A 266 -3.94 2.42 -9.23
CA GLY A 266 -2.84 2.80 -10.12
C GLY A 266 -1.65 3.39 -9.38
N SER A 267 -1.91 4.26 -8.39
CA SER A 267 -0.87 4.83 -7.52
C SER A 267 -0.18 3.74 -6.67
N LEU A 268 -0.98 2.86 -6.03
CA LEU A 268 -0.45 1.79 -5.19
C LEU A 268 0.37 0.76 -5.98
N LYS A 269 0.02 0.51 -7.24
CA LYS A 269 0.74 -0.43 -8.12
C LYS A 269 2.21 -0.03 -8.35
N GLY A 270 2.55 1.25 -8.19
CA GLY A 270 3.90 1.74 -8.46
C GLY A 270 4.97 1.09 -7.56
N PRO A 271 6.17 0.75 -8.11
CA PRO A 271 7.23 0.05 -7.36
C PRO A 271 7.80 0.86 -6.18
N LEU A 272 7.64 2.19 -6.21
CA LEU A 272 8.04 3.07 -5.10
C LEU A 272 6.96 3.21 -4.01
N HIS A 273 5.83 2.51 -4.14
CA HIS A 273 4.73 2.54 -3.17
C HIS A 273 4.36 1.11 -2.74
N GLY A 274 3.39 0.47 -3.35
CA GLY A 274 2.91 -0.84 -2.90
C GLY A 274 3.78 -2.03 -3.31
N GLY A 275 4.78 -1.84 -4.17
CA GLY A 275 5.71 -2.89 -4.58
C GLY A 275 6.90 -3.11 -3.63
N ALA A 276 6.97 -2.37 -2.51
CA ALA A 276 8.10 -2.43 -1.60
C ALA A 276 8.26 -3.80 -0.92
N ASN A 277 7.15 -4.46 -0.56
CA ASN A 277 7.17 -5.78 0.06
C ASN A 277 7.74 -6.88 -0.84
N ILE A 278 7.49 -6.82 -2.15
CA ILE A 278 8.10 -7.76 -3.12
C ILE A 278 9.62 -7.54 -3.17
N GLN A 279 10.06 -6.29 -3.20
CA GLN A 279 11.47 -5.94 -3.19
C GLN A 279 12.19 -6.44 -1.93
N VAL A 280 11.52 -6.39 -0.77
CA VAL A 280 12.05 -6.95 0.48
C VAL A 280 12.15 -8.46 0.41
N ALA A 281 11.12 -9.15 -0.06
CA ALA A 281 11.12 -10.60 -0.19
C ALA A 281 12.24 -11.07 -1.14
N ASP A 282 12.38 -10.46 -2.31
CA ASP A 282 13.45 -10.75 -3.26
C ASP A 282 14.85 -10.49 -2.66
N MET A 283 15.00 -9.39 -1.92
CA MET A 283 16.25 -9.08 -1.21
C MET A 283 16.54 -10.13 -0.13
N PHE A 284 15.53 -10.54 0.64
CA PHE A 284 15.70 -11.54 1.69
C PHE A 284 16.15 -12.89 1.11
N HIS A 285 15.49 -13.38 0.07
CA HIS A 285 15.90 -14.61 -0.62
C HIS A 285 17.34 -14.50 -1.17
N HIS A 286 17.67 -13.36 -1.78
CA HIS A 286 19.02 -13.10 -2.27
C HIS A 286 20.07 -13.14 -1.14
N LEU A 287 19.77 -12.57 0.04
CA LEU A 287 20.66 -12.61 1.19
C LEU A 287 20.81 -14.03 1.75
N GLN A 288 19.73 -14.82 1.79
CA GLN A 288 19.78 -16.24 2.18
C GLN A 288 20.72 -17.07 1.29
N GLU A 289 20.73 -16.79 -0.02
CA GLU A 289 21.58 -17.49 -0.98
C GLU A 289 23.05 -17.06 -0.94
N ASN A 290 23.34 -15.82 -0.54
CA ASN A 290 24.66 -15.21 -0.67
C ASN A 290 25.41 -15.06 0.66
N ILE A 291 24.76 -15.19 1.80
CA ILE A 291 25.36 -15.22 3.16
C ILE A 291 25.44 -16.68 3.58
N LYS A 292 26.65 -17.15 3.86
CA LYS A 292 26.91 -18.56 4.18
C LYS A 292 26.55 -18.90 5.62
N ASP A 293 26.87 -18.03 6.55
CA ASP A 293 26.58 -18.18 7.96
C ASP A 293 25.62 -17.07 8.40
N TRP A 294 24.35 -17.41 8.58
CA TRP A 294 23.27 -16.48 8.94
C TRP A 294 23.42 -15.89 10.34
N THR A 295 24.37 -16.41 11.14
CA THR A 295 24.70 -15.89 12.47
C THR A 295 25.94 -15.00 12.47
N ASN A 296 26.68 -14.94 11.37
CA ASN A 296 27.92 -14.19 11.25
C ASN A 296 27.66 -12.70 10.94
N VAL A 297 27.71 -11.89 11.98
CA VAL A 297 27.49 -10.44 11.92
C VAL A 297 28.46 -9.75 10.96
N ASP A 298 29.74 -10.14 10.93
CA ASP A 298 30.75 -9.51 10.07
C ASP A 298 30.50 -9.80 8.57
N GLU A 299 30.04 -10.99 8.26
CA GLU A 299 29.65 -11.36 6.89
C GLU A 299 28.45 -10.53 6.42
N ILE A 300 27.41 -10.40 7.27
CA ILE A 300 26.23 -9.61 7.01
C ILE A 300 26.59 -8.12 6.81
N ASP A 301 27.38 -7.54 7.71
CA ASP A 301 27.81 -6.14 7.66
C ASP A 301 28.62 -5.85 6.39
N THR A 302 29.51 -6.76 6.00
CA THR A 302 30.28 -6.66 4.76
C THR A 302 29.34 -6.68 3.55
N TYR A 303 28.34 -7.54 3.54
CA TYR A 303 27.39 -7.62 2.44
C TYR A 303 26.53 -6.36 2.33
N PHE A 304 26.01 -5.86 3.44
CA PHE A 304 25.25 -4.59 3.46
C PHE A 304 26.10 -3.39 3.05
N THR A 305 27.38 -3.37 3.44
CA THR A 305 28.32 -2.33 2.96
C THR A 305 28.41 -2.31 1.42
N ARG A 306 28.56 -3.48 0.80
CA ARG A 306 28.60 -3.60 -0.66
C ARG A 306 27.26 -3.18 -1.30
N MET A 307 26.12 -3.54 -0.70
CA MET A 307 24.81 -3.10 -1.20
C MET A 307 24.68 -1.57 -1.16
N LEU A 308 24.99 -0.95 -0.01
CA LEU A 308 24.91 0.50 0.16
C LEU A 308 25.86 1.28 -0.75
N ASN A 309 27.01 0.68 -1.12
CA ASN A 309 27.96 1.20 -2.07
C ASN A 309 27.62 0.90 -3.54
N LYS A 310 26.48 0.26 -3.82
CA LYS A 310 26.03 -0.13 -5.17
C LYS A 310 26.89 -1.19 -5.84
N GLU A 311 27.51 -2.06 -5.06
CA GLU A 311 28.43 -3.10 -5.52
C GLU A 311 27.83 -4.51 -5.47
N ALA A 312 26.70 -4.69 -4.79
CA ALA A 312 26.01 -5.97 -4.64
C ALA A 312 24.51 -5.84 -4.87
N TYR A 313 23.84 -6.98 -5.01
CA TYR A 313 22.42 -7.14 -5.30
C TYR A 313 22.03 -6.36 -6.57
N ASP A 314 21.01 -5.53 -6.51
CA ASP A 314 20.48 -4.75 -7.63
C ASP A 314 21.23 -3.44 -7.91
N LYS A 315 22.26 -3.15 -7.14
CA LYS A 315 23.13 -1.95 -7.25
C LYS A 315 22.37 -0.62 -7.09
N SER A 316 21.19 -0.64 -6.48
CA SER A 316 20.42 0.57 -6.18
C SER A 316 21.09 1.41 -5.06
N GLY A 317 21.81 0.78 -4.15
CA GLY A 317 22.33 1.40 -2.92
C GLY A 317 21.27 1.53 -1.84
N LEU A 318 20.23 0.69 -1.89
CA LEU A 318 19.13 0.62 -0.95
C LEU A 318 19.13 -0.70 -0.19
N ILE A 319 18.64 -0.67 1.05
CA ILE A 319 18.19 -1.83 1.79
C ILE A 319 16.68 -1.67 1.89
N TYR A 320 15.94 -2.53 1.18
CA TYR A 320 14.48 -2.42 1.11
C TYR A 320 13.83 -2.73 2.46
N GLY A 321 12.71 -2.09 2.75
CA GLY A 321 12.05 -2.21 4.04
C GLY A 321 12.68 -1.40 5.18
N ILE A 322 13.81 -0.70 4.95
CA ILE A 322 14.46 0.19 5.91
C ILE A 322 14.23 1.64 5.52
N GLY A 323 13.67 2.41 6.48
CA GLY A 323 13.31 3.82 6.32
C GLY A 323 11.83 4.03 6.03
N HIS A 324 11.33 5.18 6.46
CA HIS A 324 9.95 5.60 6.27
C HIS A 324 9.87 7.13 6.17
N ALA A 325 8.84 7.62 5.49
CA ALA A 325 8.65 9.06 5.26
C ALA A 325 8.34 9.85 6.55
N VAL A 326 7.79 9.20 7.58
CA VAL A 326 7.40 9.80 8.86
C VAL A 326 8.11 9.10 10.03
N TYR A 327 8.09 7.78 10.09
CA TYR A 327 8.68 7.02 11.17
C TYR A 327 10.21 6.94 11.05
N THR A 328 10.90 7.35 12.09
CA THR A 328 12.36 7.30 12.11
C THR A 328 12.90 6.41 13.26
N ILE A 329 12.19 6.35 14.40
CA ILE A 329 12.59 5.52 15.56
C ILE A 329 11.96 4.13 15.44
N SER A 330 10.66 4.06 15.15
CA SER A 330 9.93 2.79 14.97
C SER A 330 8.68 2.98 14.14
N ASP A 331 8.28 1.95 13.40
CA ASP A 331 6.96 1.83 12.77
C ASP A 331 6.10 0.89 13.63
N PRO A 332 5.01 1.34 14.26
CA PRO A 332 4.20 0.52 15.15
C PRO A 332 3.64 -0.72 14.44
N ARG A 333 3.39 -0.63 13.14
CA ARG A 333 2.91 -1.75 12.34
C ARG A 333 3.96 -2.84 12.17
N ALA A 334 5.24 -2.44 11.99
CA ALA A 334 6.35 -3.38 11.88
C ALA A 334 6.59 -4.10 13.22
N ILE A 335 6.46 -3.40 14.34
CA ILE A 335 6.59 -3.99 15.68
C ILE A 335 5.51 -5.06 15.88
N LEU A 336 4.24 -4.71 15.69
CA LEU A 336 3.11 -5.63 15.85
C LEU A 336 3.19 -6.84 14.92
N LEU A 337 3.58 -6.61 13.66
CA LEU A 337 3.74 -7.69 12.69
C LEU A 337 4.91 -8.61 13.04
N LYS A 338 6.01 -8.06 13.55
CA LYS A 338 7.17 -8.83 14.01
C LYS A 338 6.82 -9.77 15.16
N GLU A 339 6.01 -9.32 16.13
CA GLU A 339 5.53 -10.15 17.24
C GLU A 339 4.72 -11.35 16.71
N LEU A 340 3.76 -11.09 15.83
CA LEU A 340 2.95 -12.13 15.22
C LEU A 340 3.77 -13.08 14.33
N ALA A 341 4.72 -12.53 13.57
CA ALA A 341 5.59 -13.31 12.68
C ALA A 341 6.44 -14.34 13.45
N ARG A 342 6.85 -14.01 14.69
CA ARG A 342 7.60 -14.92 15.55
C ARG A 342 6.76 -16.15 15.93
N ASP A 343 5.51 -15.93 16.33
CA ASP A 343 4.60 -17.05 16.70
C ASP A 343 4.28 -17.91 15.48
N LEU A 344 4.05 -17.27 14.34
CA LEU A 344 3.78 -17.98 13.09
C LEU A 344 5.02 -18.77 12.63
N ALA A 345 6.23 -18.21 12.71
CA ALA A 345 7.47 -18.89 12.36
C ALA A 345 7.66 -20.16 13.18
N LYS A 346 7.35 -20.12 14.47
CA LYS A 346 7.37 -21.29 15.36
C LYS A 346 6.37 -22.36 14.93
N GLU A 347 5.13 -21.97 14.57
CA GLU A 347 4.14 -22.94 14.08
C GLU A 347 4.54 -23.59 12.76
N LYS A 348 5.20 -22.81 11.89
CA LYS A 348 5.61 -23.23 10.53
C LYS A 348 6.99 -23.88 10.49
N GLY A 349 7.73 -23.97 11.61
CA GLY A 349 9.11 -24.49 11.65
C GLY A 349 10.08 -23.62 10.87
N LYS A 350 9.92 -22.28 10.97
CA LYS A 350 10.70 -21.26 10.26
C LYS A 350 11.45 -20.31 11.23
N GLU A 351 11.76 -20.80 12.42
CA GLU A 351 12.41 -20.00 13.46
C GLU A 351 13.81 -19.54 13.04
N GLU A 352 14.54 -20.37 12.30
CA GLU A 352 15.89 -20.02 11.85
C GLU A 352 15.86 -18.88 10.82
N GLU A 353 14.98 -18.98 9.83
CA GLU A 353 14.80 -17.93 8.83
C GLU A 353 14.28 -16.63 9.47
N PHE A 354 13.40 -16.74 10.47
CA PHE A 354 12.90 -15.57 11.20
C PHE A 354 14.01 -14.92 12.04
N ALA A 355 14.83 -15.70 12.74
CA ALA A 355 15.98 -15.19 13.50
C ALA A 355 16.98 -14.47 12.58
N PHE A 356 17.22 -15.02 11.39
CA PHE A 356 18.03 -14.35 10.38
C PHE A 356 17.42 -13.03 9.92
N LEU A 357 16.12 -12.99 9.66
CA LEU A 357 15.42 -11.74 9.30
C LEU A 357 15.51 -10.68 10.41
N GLU A 358 15.37 -11.07 11.69
CA GLU A 358 15.57 -10.16 12.83
C GLU A 358 17.01 -9.61 12.89
N LEU A 359 18.00 -10.48 12.66
CA LEU A 359 19.40 -10.06 12.62
C LEU A 359 19.67 -9.12 11.44
N LEU A 360 19.11 -9.39 10.27
CA LEU A 360 19.20 -8.50 9.11
C LEU A 360 18.60 -7.11 9.40
N GLU A 361 17.46 -7.01 10.08
CA GLU A 361 16.88 -5.75 10.51
C GLU A 361 17.85 -4.94 11.37
N GLU A 362 18.37 -5.58 12.44
CA GLU A 362 19.32 -4.95 13.37
C GLU A 362 20.58 -4.44 12.65
N ARG A 363 21.17 -5.31 11.80
CA ARG A 363 22.40 -4.95 11.09
C ARG A 363 22.17 -3.91 10.01
N ALA A 364 21.04 -3.96 9.30
CA ALA A 364 20.67 -2.97 8.27
C ALA A 364 20.55 -1.57 8.88
N ILE A 365 19.88 -1.42 10.04
CA ILE A 365 19.73 -0.15 10.74
C ILE A 365 21.11 0.36 11.19
N ALA A 366 21.95 -0.50 11.79
CA ALA A 366 23.28 -0.16 12.25
C ALA A 366 24.20 0.30 11.10
N MET A 367 24.21 -0.43 9.98
CA MET A 367 25.05 -0.13 8.83
C MET A 367 24.57 1.11 8.07
N PHE A 368 23.26 1.34 7.98
CA PHE A 368 22.71 2.57 7.41
C PHE A 368 23.21 3.80 8.18
N GLY A 369 23.13 3.78 9.53
CA GLY A 369 23.63 4.86 10.37
C GLY A 369 25.14 5.10 10.21
N LYS A 370 25.92 4.02 10.11
CA LYS A 370 27.39 4.07 9.99
C LYS A 370 27.85 4.62 8.62
N ILE A 371 27.21 4.20 7.52
CA ILE A 371 27.68 4.51 6.15
C ILE A 371 27.09 5.83 5.64
N LYS A 372 25.82 6.09 5.85
CA LYS A 372 25.16 7.32 5.38
C LYS A 372 25.49 8.53 6.22
N ASN A 373 25.95 8.34 7.46
CA ASN A 373 26.49 9.35 8.40
C ASN A 373 25.81 10.74 8.32
N ASN A 374 24.49 10.77 8.13
CA ASN A 374 23.71 12.00 7.95
C ASN A 374 22.96 12.40 9.24
N GLY A 375 23.25 11.75 10.36
CA GLY A 375 22.61 11.98 11.67
C GLY A 375 21.14 11.57 11.74
N LYS A 376 20.61 10.91 10.70
CA LYS A 376 19.21 10.45 10.66
C LYS A 376 19.14 9.02 11.20
N THR A 377 18.27 8.83 12.18
CA THR A 377 17.84 7.51 12.61
C THR A 377 16.87 6.94 11.57
N VAL A 378 16.95 5.65 11.30
CA VAL A 378 16.01 4.92 10.44
C VAL A 378 15.49 3.70 11.19
N SER A 379 14.29 3.27 10.87
CA SER A 379 13.70 2.03 11.36
C SER A 379 13.23 1.16 10.18
N SER A 380 12.98 -0.10 10.45
CA SER A 380 12.20 -0.94 9.54
C SER A 380 10.78 -0.40 9.41
N ASN A 381 10.17 -0.63 8.26
CA ASN A 381 8.76 -0.39 8.02
C ASN A 381 8.00 -1.73 7.90
N ILE A 382 6.67 -1.68 7.79
CA ILE A 382 5.84 -2.88 7.74
C ILE A 382 6.23 -3.85 6.61
N ASP A 383 6.75 -3.34 5.49
CA ASP A 383 7.10 -4.18 4.34
C ASP A 383 8.28 -5.10 4.62
N PHE A 384 9.12 -4.77 5.62
CA PHE A 384 10.25 -5.61 6.01
C PHE A 384 9.82 -7.01 6.47
N TYR A 385 8.67 -7.12 7.12
CA TYR A 385 8.14 -8.39 7.63
C TYR A 385 7.00 -8.95 6.81
N SER A 386 6.23 -8.10 6.11
CA SER A 386 4.98 -8.54 5.50
C SER A 386 5.16 -9.61 4.41
N GLY A 387 6.21 -9.51 3.58
CA GLY A 387 6.52 -10.50 2.55
C GLY A 387 6.80 -11.88 3.15
N PHE A 388 7.65 -11.94 4.19
CA PHE A 388 7.96 -13.17 4.91
C PHE A 388 6.71 -13.81 5.54
N VAL A 389 5.85 -12.99 6.16
CA VAL A 389 4.58 -13.49 6.73
C VAL A 389 3.66 -14.03 5.64
N TYR A 390 3.52 -13.35 4.52
CA TYR A 390 2.72 -13.85 3.39
C TYR A 390 3.23 -15.20 2.88
N GLU A 391 4.54 -15.37 2.76
CA GLU A 391 5.14 -16.65 2.35
C GLU A 391 4.87 -17.77 3.37
N MET A 392 4.99 -17.49 4.67
CA MET A 392 4.70 -18.48 5.72
C MET A 392 3.25 -18.95 5.70
N ILE A 393 2.29 -18.09 5.37
CA ILE A 393 0.89 -18.49 5.19
C ILE A 393 0.59 -19.00 3.77
N GLY A 394 1.63 -19.20 2.95
CA GLY A 394 1.55 -19.81 1.63
C GLY A 394 0.88 -18.95 0.56
N LEU A 395 1.06 -17.63 0.64
CA LEU A 395 0.57 -16.69 -0.35
C LEU A 395 1.68 -16.36 -1.38
N PRO A 396 1.36 -16.35 -2.67
CA PRO A 396 2.34 -16.07 -3.72
C PRO A 396 2.63 -14.57 -3.85
N GLN A 397 3.81 -14.22 -4.35
CA GLN A 397 4.26 -12.83 -4.49
C GLN A 397 3.36 -11.97 -5.40
N GLU A 398 2.72 -12.59 -6.40
CA GLU A 398 1.82 -11.89 -7.33
C GLU A 398 0.63 -11.22 -6.64
N ILE A 399 0.27 -11.67 -5.42
CA ILE A 399 -0.84 -11.09 -4.65
C ILE A 399 -0.39 -10.16 -3.50
N PHE A 400 0.90 -9.96 -3.25
CA PHE A 400 1.36 -9.11 -2.12
C PHE A 400 0.84 -7.67 -2.23
N THR A 401 1.04 -7.02 -3.37
CA THR A 401 0.49 -5.68 -3.60
C THR A 401 -1.05 -5.66 -3.67
N PRO A 402 -1.73 -6.62 -4.32
CA PRO A 402 -3.18 -6.78 -4.21
C PRO A 402 -3.72 -6.93 -2.79
N LEU A 403 -3.03 -7.65 -1.89
CA LEU A 403 -3.40 -7.74 -0.47
C LEU A 403 -3.34 -6.38 0.22
N PHE A 404 -2.31 -5.59 -0.09
CA PHE A 404 -2.22 -4.22 0.39
C PHE A 404 -3.41 -3.37 -0.13
N ALA A 405 -3.82 -3.52 -1.38
CA ALA A 405 -5.02 -2.87 -1.92
C ALA A 405 -6.29 -3.32 -1.21
N MET A 406 -6.41 -4.62 -0.91
CA MET A 406 -7.54 -5.22 -0.20
C MET A 406 -7.71 -4.65 1.22
N ALA A 407 -6.62 -4.36 1.90
CA ALA A 407 -6.65 -3.68 3.18
C ALA A 407 -6.99 -2.19 3.02
N ARG A 408 -6.28 -1.50 2.12
CA ARG A 408 -6.32 -0.05 1.99
C ARG A 408 -7.58 0.49 1.33
N ILE A 409 -8.39 -0.34 0.67
CA ILE A 409 -9.67 0.09 0.10
C ILE A 409 -10.57 0.77 1.14
N VAL A 410 -10.52 0.31 2.40
CA VAL A 410 -11.27 0.90 3.50
C VAL A 410 -10.86 2.35 3.74
N GLY A 411 -9.54 2.60 3.87
CA GLY A 411 -8.99 3.94 4.03
C GLY A 411 -9.29 4.83 2.83
N TRP A 412 -9.18 4.32 1.61
CA TRP A 412 -9.53 5.08 0.40
C TRP A 412 -11.00 5.51 0.38
N CYS A 413 -11.91 4.60 0.70
CA CYS A 413 -13.34 4.90 0.79
C CYS A 413 -13.64 5.93 1.87
N ALA A 414 -13.07 5.77 3.07
CA ALA A 414 -13.23 6.72 4.16
C ALA A 414 -12.74 8.12 3.77
N HIS A 415 -11.54 8.22 3.18
CA HIS A 415 -10.98 9.50 2.73
C HIS A 415 -11.76 10.14 1.57
N ARG A 416 -12.30 9.34 0.64
CA ARG A 416 -13.20 9.83 -0.40
C ARG A 416 -14.48 10.40 0.19
N ASN A 417 -15.11 9.67 1.12
CA ASN A 417 -16.34 10.09 1.78
C ASN A 417 -16.13 11.41 2.56
N GLU A 418 -14.99 11.54 3.24
CA GLU A 418 -14.61 12.78 3.93
C GLU A 418 -14.39 13.94 2.95
N GLU A 419 -13.65 13.72 1.85
CA GLU A 419 -13.37 14.75 0.83
C GLU A 419 -14.64 15.30 0.19
N LEU A 420 -15.60 14.43 -0.10
CA LEU A 420 -16.88 14.84 -0.70
C LEU A 420 -17.86 15.49 0.29
N ASN A 421 -17.63 15.32 1.60
CA ASN A 421 -18.47 15.88 2.66
C ASN A 421 -17.96 17.23 3.19
N PHE A 422 -16.83 17.76 2.72
CA PHE A 422 -16.36 19.09 3.12
C PHE A 422 -17.33 20.19 2.67
N GLU A 423 -17.56 21.16 3.55
CA GLU A 423 -18.21 22.40 3.19
C GLU A 423 -17.32 23.23 2.26
N GLY A 424 -17.91 24.00 1.34
CA GLY A 424 -17.16 24.88 0.45
C GLY A 424 -16.29 24.16 -0.57
N LYS A 425 -16.80 23.09 -1.15
CA LYS A 425 -16.22 22.21 -2.17
C LYS A 425 -15.19 22.89 -3.09
N ARG A 426 -13.93 22.41 -3.04
CA ARG A 426 -12.84 22.95 -3.86
C ARG A 426 -12.06 21.81 -4.50
N ILE A 427 -11.72 22.00 -5.78
CA ILE A 427 -10.78 21.07 -6.47
C ILE A 427 -9.39 21.28 -5.88
N ILE A 428 -8.71 20.20 -5.52
CA ILE A 428 -7.29 20.21 -5.11
C ILE A 428 -6.46 20.57 -6.34
N ARG A 429 -5.87 21.77 -6.30
CA ARG A 429 -5.19 22.35 -7.46
C ARG A 429 -3.92 23.11 -7.04
N PRO A 430 -2.77 22.44 -7.03
CA PRO A 430 -1.48 23.10 -6.74
C PRO A 430 -1.08 24.06 -7.86
N ALA A 431 -0.21 25.02 -7.54
CA ALA A 431 0.42 25.88 -8.53
C ALA A 431 1.69 25.25 -9.08
N TYR A 432 1.96 25.46 -10.37
CA TYR A 432 3.22 25.13 -11.03
C TYR A 432 3.86 26.39 -11.62
N LYS A 433 5.18 26.54 -11.41
CA LYS A 433 5.97 27.63 -12.03
C LYS A 433 6.54 27.17 -13.37
N ASN A 434 6.14 27.83 -14.45
CA ASN A 434 6.81 27.67 -15.74
C ASN A 434 8.20 28.33 -15.67
N VAL A 435 9.21 27.61 -16.11
CA VAL A 435 10.63 28.07 -16.11
C VAL A 435 11.15 28.39 -17.52
N LEU A 436 10.30 28.29 -18.55
CA LEU A 436 10.62 28.71 -19.91
C LEU A 436 10.33 30.21 -20.08
N GLU A 437 11.13 30.86 -20.89
CA GLU A 437 10.85 32.20 -21.39
C GLU A 437 9.74 32.16 -22.44
N GLU A 438 9.08 33.30 -22.66
CA GLU A 438 8.11 33.45 -23.73
C GLU A 438 8.85 33.43 -25.08
N LEU A 439 8.35 32.62 -26.01
CA LEU A 439 8.93 32.49 -27.35
C LEU A 439 7.92 32.99 -28.38
N GLU A 440 8.43 33.67 -29.39
CA GLU A 440 7.62 34.05 -30.55
C GLU A 440 7.29 32.83 -31.42
N TYR A 441 6.02 32.76 -31.84
CA TYR A 441 5.59 31.70 -32.74
C TYR A 441 6.17 31.95 -34.16
N VAL A 442 6.92 30.99 -34.65
CA VAL A 442 7.43 30.99 -36.04
C VAL A 442 6.52 30.12 -36.91
N PRO A 443 5.92 30.67 -38.00
CA PRO A 443 5.06 29.89 -38.90
C PRO A 443 5.77 28.70 -39.52
N LEU A 444 5.06 27.59 -39.77
CA LEU A 444 5.64 26.35 -40.28
C LEU A 444 6.48 26.52 -41.54
N LYS A 445 6.09 27.45 -42.43
CA LYS A 445 6.84 27.75 -43.68
C LYS A 445 8.18 28.50 -43.45
N GLN A 446 8.42 28.99 -42.23
CA GLN A 446 9.61 29.80 -41.88
C GLN A 446 10.56 29.07 -40.93
N ARG A 447 10.30 27.83 -40.57
CA ARG A 447 11.09 26.95 -39.69
C ARG A 447 11.58 25.67 -40.38
#